data_b189875c4a45db40febce3d82d208fa7
#
_entry.id   b189875c4a45db40febce3d82d208fa7
#
_cell.length_a   1.000
_cell.length_b   1.000
_cell.length_c   1.000
_cell.angle_alpha   90.00
_cell.angle_beta   90.00
_cell.angle_gamma   90.00
#
_symmetry.space_group_name_H-M   'P 1'
#
loop_
_entity.id
_entity.type
_entity.pdbx_description
1 polymer ?
#
loop_
_entity_poly.entity_id
_entity_poly.type
_entity_poly.pdbx_seq_one_letter_code
_entity_poly.pdbx_strand_id
1 'polypeptide(L)'
;MTRAEARVGSPRQMRQAWIASLDPRELRAAGAAMLGAGALLPVLPGHPSFVCPLRAATGVPCPLCGLSTSVEETVRLHLRQAAEANPFGLVLVAVALALLVLRPRRLHLPLPALYLVLAASWLFELHRFSII
;
A
#
# COMPACT_ATOMS: atom_id res chain seq x y z
N MET A 1 -24.46 -15.71 29.68
CA MET A 1 -24.95 -14.82 28.62
C MET A 1 -24.22 -13.50 28.68
N THR A 2 -23.31 -13.32 27.78
CA THR A 2 -22.26 -12.28 27.79
C THR A 2 -22.83 -10.95 27.30
N ARG A 3 -22.66 -9.91 28.09
CA ARG A 3 -22.94 -8.51 27.79
C ARG A 3 -21.97 -7.94 26.71
N ALA A 4 -21.86 -8.62 25.60
CA ALA A 4 -21.05 -8.14 24.47
C ALA A 4 -21.89 -7.50 23.36
N GLU A 5 -23.20 -7.48 23.50
CA GLU A 5 -24.10 -6.89 22.52
C GLU A 5 -24.63 -5.57 23.03
N ALA A 6 -24.22 -4.52 22.45
CA ALA A 6 -24.74 -3.16 22.37
C ALA A 6 -23.77 -2.06 22.84
N ARG A 7 -22.58 -2.05 22.26
CA ARG A 7 -21.96 -0.76 22.01
C ARG A 7 -22.15 -0.41 20.53
N VAL A 8 -23.38 -0.14 20.17
CA VAL A 8 -23.65 0.66 18.98
C VAL A 8 -22.91 1.97 19.20
N GLY A 9 -21.78 2.10 18.49
CA GLY A 9 -20.89 3.22 18.66
C GLY A 9 -21.63 4.53 18.50
N SER A 10 -21.38 5.47 19.38
CA SER A 10 -21.93 6.82 19.28
C SER A 10 -21.64 7.40 17.89
N PRO A 11 -22.46 8.31 17.36
CA PRO A 11 -22.24 8.93 16.05
C PRO A 11 -20.86 9.59 15.92
N ARG A 12 -20.21 9.90 17.03
CA ARG A 12 -18.81 10.35 17.08
C ARG A 12 -17.82 9.21 16.77
N GLN A 13 -18.10 8.00 17.21
CA GLN A 13 -17.27 6.82 16.89
C GLN A 13 -17.43 6.40 15.43
N MET A 14 -18.61 6.52 14.85
CA MET A 14 -18.81 6.31 13.42
C MET A 14 -18.03 7.33 12.57
N ARG A 15 -18.01 8.61 12.97
CA ARG A 15 -17.17 9.61 12.29
C ARG A 15 -15.68 9.33 12.42
N GLN A 16 -15.24 8.79 13.54
CA GLN A 16 -13.83 8.40 13.73
C GLN A 16 -13.46 7.15 12.94
N ALA A 17 -14.37 6.25 12.66
CA ALA A 17 -14.15 5.07 11.84
C ALA A 17 -13.85 5.41 10.36
N TRP A 18 -14.29 6.59 9.90
CA TRP A 18 -14.02 7.08 8.55
C TRP A 18 -12.68 7.80 8.40
N ILE A 19 -11.99 8.02 9.51
CA ILE A 19 -10.67 8.66 9.55
C ILE A 19 -9.75 7.69 10.27
N ALA A 20 -8.89 7.01 9.52
CA ALA A 20 -7.84 6.23 10.14
C ALA A 20 -6.84 7.20 10.78
N SER A 21 -6.88 7.35 12.10
CA SER A 21 -5.84 8.03 12.85
C SER A 21 -4.63 7.10 12.95
N LEU A 22 -3.77 7.18 11.95
CA LEU A 22 -2.53 6.43 11.93
C LEU A 22 -1.49 7.15 12.79
N ASP A 23 -0.90 6.42 13.72
CA ASP A 23 0.18 6.95 14.53
C ASP A 23 1.39 7.25 13.63
N PRO A 24 1.89 8.49 13.59
CA PRO A 24 2.99 8.86 12.70
C PRO A 24 4.27 8.06 12.97
N ARG A 25 4.43 7.50 14.16
CA ARG A 25 5.56 6.62 14.50
C ARG A 25 5.45 5.27 13.82
N GLU A 26 4.28 4.66 13.84
CA GLU A 26 4.01 3.38 13.18
C GLU A 26 4.10 3.52 11.65
N LEU A 27 3.56 4.60 11.11
CA LEU A 27 3.63 4.87 9.67
C LEU A 27 5.07 5.06 9.18
N ARG A 28 5.89 5.74 9.98
CA ARG A 28 7.31 5.91 9.68
C ARG A 28 8.08 4.60 9.78
N ALA A 29 7.80 3.80 10.80
CA ALA A 29 8.39 2.48 10.97
C ALA A 29 8.01 1.55 9.80
N ALA A 30 6.74 1.57 9.39
CA ALA A 30 6.27 0.81 8.23
C ALA A 30 6.92 1.30 6.92
N GLY A 31 7.01 2.61 6.71
CA GLY A 31 7.68 3.21 5.55
C GLY A 31 9.17 2.85 5.49
N ALA A 32 9.87 2.94 6.62
CA ALA A 32 11.27 2.56 6.73
C ALA A 32 11.47 1.06 6.49
N ALA A 33 10.61 0.22 7.04
CA ALA A 33 10.64 -1.23 6.82
C ALA A 33 10.38 -1.59 5.35
N MET A 34 9.44 -0.92 4.69
CA MET A 34 9.14 -1.09 3.28
C MET A 34 10.33 -0.72 2.39
N LEU A 35 10.94 0.44 2.63
CA LEU A 35 12.13 0.89 1.90
C LEU A 35 13.33 -0.02 2.15
N GLY A 36 13.53 -0.44 3.40
CA GLY A 36 14.58 -1.39 3.77
C GLY A 36 14.39 -2.76 3.10
N ALA A 37 13.18 -3.27 3.09
CA ALA A 37 12.85 -4.52 2.40
C ALA A 37 13.06 -4.40 0.88
N GLY A 38 12.61 -3.29 0.26
CA GLY A 38 12.82 -3.02 -1.17
C GLY A 38 14.30 -2.91 -1.55
N ALA A 39 15.16 -2.47 -0.64
CA ALA A 39 16.60 -2.38 -0.86
C ALA A 39 17.32 -3.73 -0.62
N LEU A 40 16.88 -4.49 0.39
CA LEU A 40 17.56 -5.73 0.80
C LEU A 40 17.12 -6.97 0.01
N LEU A 41 15.82 -7.08 -0.31
CA LEU A 41 15.26 -8.26 -0.99
C LEU A 41 16.00 -8.63 -2.28
N PRO A 42 16.32 -7.68 -3.17
CA PRO A 42 17.02 -7.99 -4.41
C PRO A 42 18.49 -8.42 -4.23
N VAL A 43 19.08 -8.19 -3.06
CA VAL A 43 20.46 -8.59 -2.75
C VAL A 43 20.53 -10.02 -2.23
N LEU A 44 19.43 -10.56 -1.74
CA LEU A 44 19.36 -11.92 -1.21
C LEU A 44 19.26 -12.94 -2.36
N PRO A 45 20.21 -13.88 -2.47
CA PRO A 45 20.12 -14.95 -3.46
C PRO A 45 18.93 -15.85 -3.14
N GLY A 46 18.09 -16.11 -4.15
CA GLY A 46 16.90 -16.98 -4.00
C GLY A 46 15.69 -16.33 -3.34
N HIS A 47 15.60 -14.97 -3.36
CA HIS A 47 14.37 -14.31 -2.91
C HIS A 47 13.16 -14.85 -3.69
N PRO A 48 12.09 -15.27 -3.01
CA PRO A 48 10.91 -15.75 -3.69
C PRO A 48 10.27 -14.58 -4.45
N SER A 49 10.09 -14.74 -5.75
CA SER A 49 9.14 -13.90 -6.47
C SER A 49 7.76 -14.21 -5.88
N PHE A 50 7.23 -13.27 -5.10
CA PHE A 50 5.91 -13.45 -4.51
C PHE A 50 4.87 -13.52 -5.64
N VAL A 51 4.51 -14.74 -6.01
CA VAL A 51 3.39 -14.97 -6.92
C VAL A 51 2.12 -14.58 -6.16
N CYS A 52 1.37 -13.64 -6.70
CA CYS A 52 0.09 -13.24 -6.11
C CYS A 52 -0.84 -14.46 -6.02
N PRO A 53 -1.29 -14.85 -4.81
CA PRO A 53 -2.14 -16.03 -4.64
C PRO A 53 -3.49 -15.86 -5.34
N LEU A 54 -4.01 -14.66 -5.43
CA LEU A 54 -5.24 -14.35 -6.14
C LEU A 54 -5.08 -14.60 -7.66
N ARG A 55 -3.96 -14.13 -8.22
CA ARG A 55 -3.66 -14.36 -9.63
C ARG A 55 -3.40 -15.85 -9.94
N ALA A 56 -2.74 -16.55 -9.04
CA ALA A 56 -2.50 -17.99 -9.20
C ALA A 56 -3.78 -18.81 -9.15
N ALA A 57 -4.76 -18.40 -8.33
CA ALA A 57 -6.03 -19.10 -8.15
C ALA A 57 -7.09 -18.73 -9.20
N THR A 58 -7.17 -17.47 -9.59
CA THR A 58 -8.27 -16.92 -10.42
C THR A 58 -7.83 -16.35 -11.76
N GLY A 59 -6.53 -16.14 -11.97
CA GLY A 59 -6.00 -15.44 -13.14
C GLY A 59 -6.17 -13.91 -13.09
N VAL A 60 -6.92 -13.39 -12.12
CA VAL A 60 -7.18 -11.94 -11.97
C VAL A 60 -6.07 -11.29 -11.14
N PRO A 61 -5.43 -10.21 -11.62
CA PRO A 61 -4.44 -9.50 -10.84
C PRO A 61 -5.10 -8.80 -9.65
N CYS A 62 -4.44 -8.85 -8.48
CA CYS A 62 -4.89 -8.08 -7.33
C CYS A 62 -4.46 -6.60 -7.47
N PRO A 63 -5.09 -5.67 -6.74
CA PRO A 63 -4.75 -4.25 -6.81
C PRO A 63 -3.33 -3.93 -6.35
N LEU A 64 -2.66 -4.87 -5.70
CA LEU A 64 -1.28 -4.74 -5.20
C LEU A 64 -0.26 -5.49 -6.08
N CYS A 65 -0.70 -6.09 -7.20
CA CYS A 65 0.21 -6.76 -8.15
C CYS A 65 1.23 -5.78 -8.71
N GLY A 66 2.50 -6.18 -8.72
CA GLY A 66 3.60 -5.34 -9.20
C GLY A 66 4.02 -4.22 -8.25
N LEU A 67 3.32 -4.01 -7.13
CA LEU A 67 3.66 -2.97 -6.17
C LEU A 67 5.03 -3.20 -5.52
N SER A 68 5.34 -4.44 -5.12
CA SER A 68 6.65 -4.79 -4.57
C SER A 68 7.78 -4.56 -5.58
N THR A 69 7.59 -5.01 -6.82
CA THR A 69 8.55 -4.77 -7.91
C THR A 69 8.73 -3.27 -8.17
N SER A 70 7.64 -2.50 -8.19
CA SER A 70 7.69 -1.06 -8.36
C SER A 70 8.46 -0.37 -7.22
N VAL A 71 8.28 -0.81 -5.98
CA VAL A 71 9.02 -0.29 -4.82
C VAL A 71 10.51 -0.63 -4.95
N GLU A 72 10.86 -1.87 -5.29
CA GLU A 72 12.25 -2.28 -5.51
C GLU A 72 12.93 -1.44 -6.59
N GLU A 73 12.30 -1.29 -7.75
CA GLU A 73 12.83 -0.53 -8.87
C GLU A 73 12.91 0.97 -8.55
N THR A 74 11.97 1.50 -7.78
CA THR A 74 12.01 2.89 -7.31
C THR A 74 13.19 3.13 -6.38
N VAL A 75 13.45 2.22 -5.44
CA VAL A 75 14.60 2.31 -4.52
C VAL A 75 15.92 2.23 -5.28
N ARG A 76 15.95 1.49 -6.37
CA ARG A 76 17.11 1.41 -7.29
C ARG A 76 17.21 2.58 -8.27
N LEU A 77 16.30 3.55 -8.19
CA LEU A 77 16.19 4.70 -9.11
C LEU A 77 15.85 4.33 -10.57
N HIS A 78 15.33 3.15 -10.80
CA HIS A 78 14.82 2.73 -12.09
C HIS A 78 13.36 3.16 -12.28
N LEU A 79 13.13 4.46 -12.28
CA LEU A 79 11.79 5.06 -12.22
C LEU A 79 10.87 4.65 -13.38
N ARG A 80 11.45 4.43 -14.56
CA ARG A 80 10.69 3.97 -15.73
C ARG A 80 10.15 2.55 -15.53
N GLN A 81 10.99 1.63 -15.10
CA GLN A 81 10.62 0.24 -14.82
C GLN A 81 9.63 0.14 -13.67
N ALA A 82 9.82 0.99 -12.64
CA ALA A 82 8.89 1.11 -11.53
C ALA A 82 7.50 1.57 -11.98
N ALA A 83 7.42 2.56 -12.88
CA ALA A 83 6.17 3.05 -13.44
C ALA A 83 5.48 2.02 -14.35
N GLU A 84 6.26 1.26 -15.11
CA GLU A 84 5.75 0.17 -15.95
C GLU A 84 5.24 -1.00 -15.11
N ALA A 85 5.84 -1.26 -13.94
CA ALA A 85 5.39 -2.27 -13.00
C ALA A 85 4.10 -1.86 -12.29
N ASN A 86 4.10 -0.73 -11.61
CA ASN A 86 2.92 -0.14 -10.97
C ASN A 86 3.22 1.31 -10.57
N PRO A 87 2.58 2.33 -11.17
CA PRO A 87 2.85 3.73 -10.86
C PRO A 87 2.53 4.11 -9.41
N PHE A 88 1.62 3.38 -8.75
CA PHE A 88 1.28 3.62 -7.35
C PHE A 88 2.41 3.28 -6.38
N GLY A 89 3.32 2.37 -6.74
CA GLY A 89 4.52 2.10 -5.95
C GLY A 89 5.46 3.29 -5.87
N LEU A 90 5.61 4.04 -6.96
CA LEU A 90 6.35 5.31 -6.98
C LEU A 90 5.76 6.32 -6.00
N VAL A 91 4.43 6.49 -6.03
CA VAL A 91 3.71 7.39 -5.11
C VAL A 91 3.90 6.93 -3.67
N LEU A 92 3.81 5.63 -3.42
CA LEU A 92 3.98 5.05 -2.08
C LEU A 92 5.39 5.32 -1.52
N VAL A 93 6.43 5.14 -2.33
CA VAL A 93 7.82 5.44 -1.95
C VAL A 93 8.00 6.94 -1.70
N ALA A 94 7.45 7.79 -2.56
CA ALA A 94 7.50 9.24 -2.37
C ALA A 94 6.81 9.68 -1.08
N VAL A 95 5.64 9.12 -0.78
CA VAL A 95 4.92 9.37 0.48
C VAL A 95 5.72 8.86 1.67
N ALA A 96 6.30 7.66 1.60
CA ALA A 96 7.12 7.11 2.67
C ALA A 96 8.34 7.99 2.96
N LEU A 97 9.04 8.45 1.93
CA LEU A 97 10.16 9.38 2.06
C LEU A 97 9.72 10.72 2.66
N ALA A 98 8.61 11.27 2.17
CA ALA A 98 8.05 12.50 2.72
C ALA A 98 7.70 12.37 4.21
N LEU A 99 7.12 11.25 4.62
CA LEU A 99 6.81 10.96 6.03
C LEU A 99 8.07 10.84 6.90
N LEU A 100 9.13 10.26 6.37
CA LEU A 100 10.40 10.14 7.08
C LEU A 100 11.08 11.49 7.27
N VAL A 101 11.04 12.35 6.24
CA VAL A 101 11.71 13.67 6.24
C VAL A 101 10.88 14.74 6.97
N LEU A 102 9.59 14.85 6.63
CA LEU A 102 8.72 15.93 7.11
C LEU A 102 8.20 15.71 8.53
N ARG A 103 8.21 14.46 9.02
CA ARG A 103 7.75 14.09 10.38
C ARG A 103 6.41 14.71 10.77
N PRO A 104 5.35 14.57 10.00
CA PRO A 104 4.07 15.16 10.32
C PRO A 104 3.56 14.63 11.66
N ARG A 105 3.05 15.52 12.50
CA ARG A 105 2.59 15.17 13.85
C ARG A 105 1.27 14.41 13.84
N ARG A 106 0.44 14.58 12.81
CA ARG A 106 -0.84 13.88 12.61
C ARG A 106 -1.14 13.76 11.14
N LEU A 107 -1.45 12.56 10.71
CA LEU A 107 -1.94 12.27 9.37
C LEU A 107 -3.38 11.81 9.49
N HIS A 108 -4.27 12.57 8.88
CA HIS A 108 -5.67 12.20 8.74
C HIS A 108 -5.90 11.77 7.30
N LEU A 109 -5.91 10.47 7.07
CA LEU A 109 -6.25 9.89 5.77
C LEU A 109 -7.74 9.55 5.77
N PRO A 110 -8.54 10.21 4.91
CA PRO A 110 -9.93 9.82 4.76
C PRO A 110 -9.99 8.45 4.09
N LEU A 111 -10.66 7.50 4.71
CA LEU A 111 -10.88 6.15 4.19
C LEU A 111 -11.37 6.12 2.73
N PRO A 112 -12.32 6.98 2.31
CA PRO A 112 -12.76 6.99 0.92
C PRO A 112 -11.64 7.30 -0.07
N ALA A 113 -10.65 8.14 0.28
CA ALA A 113 -9.50 8.41 -0.57
C ALA A 113 -8.61 7.15 -0.73
N LEU A 114 -8.44 6.38 0.34
CA LEU A 114 -7.72 5.11 0.28
C LEU A 114 -8.41 4.11 -0.65
N TYR A 115 -9.73 3.98 -0.55
CA TYR A 115 -10.50 3.11 -1.44
C TYR A 115 -10.43 3.57 -2.90
N LEU A 116 -10.47 4.86 -3.16
CA LEU A 116 -10.31 5.41 -4.52
C LEU A 116 -8.92 5.09 -5.11
N VAL A 117 -7.87 5.22 -4.32
CA VAL A 117 -6.51 4.88 -4.75
C VAL A 117 -6.38 3.38 -5.04
N LEU A 118 -6.94 2.51 -4.18
CA LEU A 118 -6.95 1.07 -4.40
C LEU A 118 -7.76 0.70 -5.65
N ALA A 119 -8.93 1.30 -5.84
CA ALA A 119 -9.75 1.06 -7.02
C ALA A 119 -9.06 1.51 -8.30
N ALA A 120 -8.41 2.67 -8.29
CA ALA A 120 -7.63 3.17 -9.42
C ALA A 120 -6.43 2.27 -9.74
N SER A 121 -5.73 1.81 -8.71
CA SER A 121 -4.64 0.83 -8.87
C SER A 121 -5.13 -0.46 -9.50
N TRP A 122 -6.26 -0.96 -9.04
CA TRP A 122 -6.85 -2.19 -9.59
C TRP A 122 -7.30 -2.01 -11.04
N LEU A 123 -7.94 -0.90 -11.34
CA LEU A 123 -8.36 -0.59 -12.72
C LEU A 123 -7.15 -0.49 -13.67
N PHE A 124 -6.05 0.10 -13.21
CA PHE A 124 -4.79 0.15 -13.95
C PHE A 124 -4.25 -1.25 -14.23
N GLU A 125 -4.24 -2.13 -13.23
CA GLU A 125 -3.77 -3.51 -13.38
C GLU A 125 -4.68 -4.32 -14.33
N LEU A 126 -5.99 -4.18 -14.23
CA LEU A 126 -6.94 -4.83 -15.14
C LEU A 126 -6.72 -4.40 -16.59
N HIS A 127 -6.50 -3.11 -16.82
CA HIS A 127 -6.19 -2.58 -18.15
C HIS A 127 -4.83 -3.08 -18.67
N ARG A 128 -3.81 -3.10 -17.81
CA ARG A 128 -2.47 -3.58 -18.15
C ARG A 128 -2.45 -5.05 -18.56
N PHE A 129 -3.22 -5.89 -17.87
CA PHE A 129 -3.35 -7.31 -18.20
C PHE A 129 -4.41 -7.62 -19.27
N SER A 130 -4.96 -6.58 -19.92
CA SER A 130 -5.97 -6.70 -20.98
C SER A 130 -7.19 -7.56 -20.61
N ILE A 131 -7.63 -7.45 -19.34
CA ILE A 131 -8.84 -8.12 -18.86
C ILE A 131 -10.09 -7.30 -19.21
N ILE A 132 -9.93 -5.99 -19.35
CA ILE A 132 -10.95 -5.03 -19.81
C ILE A 132 -10.41 -4.19 -20.95
#